data_6cbe68ec3e9d652f072495c0c48d5c1b
#
_entry.id   6cbe68ec3e9d652f072495c0c48d5c1b
#
_cell.length_a   1.000
_cell.length_b   1.000
_cell.length_c   1.000
_cell.angle_alpha   90.00
_cell.angle_beta   90.00
_cell.angle_gamma   90.00
#
_symmetry.space_group_name_H-M   'P 1'
#
loop_
_entity.id
_entity.type
_entity.pdbx_description
1 polymer ?
#
loop_
_entity_poly.entity_id
_entity_poly.type
_entity_poly.pdbx_seq_one_letter_code
_entity_poly.pdbx_strand_id
1 'polypeptide(L)'
;MPNNKLVYLARRSPGVSREDWPRTWKSHAIFASQFSVAGSRIEWMRYCNRIDAPEIDGAAVELPMVSTAHDGVALINNGANEPSLSPLPEDVRSALDTDELRVFDQLVTNFAFPCVETLILDGLPGKAAVYIFLPSGDLKARLDGAHADLVRATLPELSGLTRYAHNHPIQIPAAPFDFGAIVEMWFATPDDAARALKDGTLQPVLDDLGTFADMEKAVVMLTSPCHAYPKDEVLAERATA
;
A
#
# COMPACT_ATOMS: atom_id res chain seq x y z
N MET A 1 15.71 8.30 -10.96
CA MET A 1 16.10 6.87 -10.80
C MET A 1 14.85 6.09 -10.46
N PRO A 2 14.73 4.82 -10.84
CA PRO A 2 13.55 4.05 -10.46
C PRO A 2 13.46 3.99 -8.93
N ASN A 3 12.26 4.15 -8.40
CA ASN A 3 12.00 4.03 -6.98
C ASN A 3 11.43 2.62 -6.73
N ASN A 4 12.18 1.81 -5.99
CA ASN A 4 11.84 0.41 -5.75
C ASN A 4 11.09 0.26 -4.43
N LYS A 5 9.98 -0.48 -4.46
CA LYS A 5 9.14 -0.74 -3.30
C LYS A 5 8.87 -2.23 -3.13
N LEU A 6 8.62 -2.63 -1.91
CA LEU A 6 7.93 -3.87 -1.60
C LEU A 6 6.55 -3.52 -1.04
N VAL A 7 5.51 -4.05 -1.68
CA VAL A 7 4.11 -3.83 -1.27
C VAL A 7 3.54 -5.15 -0.75
N TYR A 8 2.80 -5.12 0.37
CA TYR A 8 2.11 -6.30 0.92
C TYR A 8 0.61 -6.05 0.92
N LEU A 9 -0.17 -7.06 0.52
CA LEU A 9 -1.60 -7.11 0.76
C LEU A 9 -1.87 -8.15 1.85
N ALA A 10 -1.86 -7.71 3.10
CA ALA A 10 -1.76 -8.59 4.26
C ALA A 10 -3.12 -9.10 4.77
N ARG A 11 -3.11 -10.37 5.20
CA ARG A 11 -4.14 -10.97 6.07
C ARG A 11 -3.49 -11.40 7.37
N ARG A 12 -4.19 -11.15 8.48
CA ARG A 12 -3.71 -11.57 9.79
C ARG A 12 -3.76 -13.10 9.95
N SER A 13 -2.90 -13.63 10.79
CA SER A 13 -2.98 -15.02 11.25
C SER A 13 -4.35 -15.28 11.92
N PRO A 14 -4.95 -16.45 11.72
CA PRO A 14 -6.23 -16.81 12.35
C PRO A 14 -6.22 -16.70 13.89
N GLY A 15 -5.05 -16.81 14.52
CA GLY A 15 -4.88 -16.66 15.95
C GLY A 15 -4.82 -15.21 16.45
N VAL A 16 -4.83 -14.23 15.55
CA VAL A 16 -4.76 -12.80 15.90
C VAL A 16 -6.14 -12.17 15.72
N SER A 17 -6.67 -11.54 16.77
CA SER A 17 -7.93 -10.80 16.67
C SER A 17 -7.79 -9.55 15.79
N ARG A 18 -8.90 -9.05 15.25
CA ARG A 18 -8.88 -7.80 14.48
C ARG A 18 -8.43 -6.60 15.31
N GLU A 19 -8.80 -6.58 16.57
CA GLU A 19 -8.42 -5.54 17.54
C GLU A 19 -6.92 -5.54 17.84
N ASP A 20 -6.33 -6.74 17.99
CA ASP A 20 -4.90 -6.90 18.28
C ASP A 20 -4.01 -6.74 17.05
N TRP A 21 -4.58 -6.85 15.86
CA TRP A 21 -3.83 -6.87 14.60
C TRP A 21 -2.86 -5.69 14.44
N PRO A 22 -3.25 -4.40 14.63
CA PRO A 22 -2.33 -3.29 14.40
C PRO A 22 -1.10 -3.34 15.32
N ARG A 23 -1.30 -3.76 16.58
CA ARG A 23 -0.23 -3.90 17.57
C ARG A 23 0.68 -5.08 17.23
N THR A 24 0.11 -6.21 16.84
CA THR A 24 0.85 -7.42 16.47
C THR A 24 1.69 -7.16 15.23
N TRP A 25 1.12 -6.50 14.22
CA TRP A 25 1.82 -6.15 12.99
C TRP A 25 2.96 -5.14 13.23
N LYS A 26 2.71 -4.14 14.07
CA LYS A 26 3.77 -3.20 14.49
C LYS A 26 4.92 -3.92 15.20
N SER A 27 4.64 -4.94 16.04
CA SER A 27 5.68 -5.72 16.70
C SER A 27 6.54 -6.50 15.70
N HIS A 28 5.95 -7.02 14.61
CA HIS A 28 6.65 -7.63 13.50
C HIS A 28 7.60 -6.64 12.80
N ALA A 29 7.13 -5.43 12.50
CA ALA A 29 7.95 -4.39 11.89
C ALA A 29 9.19 -4.07 12.73
N ILE A 30 9.00 -3.94 14.05
CA ILE A 30 10.10 -3.69 15.00
C ILE A 30 11.07 -4.89 15.04
N PHE A 31 10.55 -6.12 15.07
CA PHE A 31 11.35 -7.32 15.04
C PHE A 31 12.19 -7.41 13.75
N ALA A 32 11.58 -7.25 12.59
CA ALA A 32 12.26 -7.27 11.30
C ALA A 32 13.36 -6.20 11.17
N SER A 33 13.15 -5.02 11.77
CA SER A 33 14.13 -3.93 11.74
C SER A 33 15.40 -4.20 12.56
N GLN A 34 15.40 -5.19 13.44
CA GLN A 34 16.60 -5.58 14.21
C GLN A 34 17.66 -6.28 13.35
N PHE A 35 17.27 -6.81 12.20
CA PHE A 35 18.20 -7.41 11.26
C PHE A 35 18.80 -6.33 10.36
N SER A 36 20.03 -5.94 10.60
CA SER A 36 20.74 -4.84 9.92
C SER A 36 20.75 -4.96 8.39
N VAL A 37 20.75 -6.20 7.87
CA VAL A 37 20.72 -6.46 6.42
C VAL A 37 19.39 -6.03 5.79
N ALA A 38 18.29 -6.16 6.52
CA ALA A 38 16.97 -5.70 6.05
C ALA A 38 16.79 -4.18 6.23
N GLY A 39 17.23 -3.63 7.38
CA GLY A 39 17.00 -2.23 7.72
C GLY A 39 17.85 -1.21 6.95
N SER A 40 19.07 -1.58 6.52
CA SER A 40 20.00 -0.63 5.87
C SER A 40 19.58 -0.18 4.47
N ARG A 41 18.58 -0.83 3.86
CA ARG A 41 18.09 -0.55 2.50
C ARG A 41 16.77 0.22 2.48
N ILE A 42 16.14 0.42 3.64
CA ILE A 42 14.82 1.03 3.75
C ILE A 42 14.98 2.54 3.87
N GLU A 43 14.45 3.30 2.91
CA GLU A 43 14.37 4.75 3.00
C GLU A 43 13.17 5.16 3.89
N TRP A 44 12.03 4.54 3.67
CA TRP A 44 10.87 4.70 4.52
C TRP A 44 9.95 3.48 4.41
N MET A 45 9.13 3.25 5.44
CA MET A 45 8.07 2.25 5.41
C MET A 45 6.81 2.73 6.10
N ARG A 46 5.67 2.19 5.68
CA ARG A 46 4.35 2.39 6.26
C ARG A 46 3.62 1.07 6.33
N TYR A 47 3.17 0.71 7.53
CA TYR A 47 2.24 -0.38 7.73
C TYR A 47 0.87 0.25 7.97
N CYS A 48 -0.05 0.01 7.05
CA CYS A 48 -1.33 0.67 6.97
C CYS A 48 -2.45 -0.32 7.27
N ASN A 49 -3.08 -0.15 8.42
CA ASN A 49 -4.19 -0.96 8.87
C ASN A 49 -5.48 -0.56 8.15
N ARG A 50 -6.32 -1.54 7.77
CA ARG A 50 -7.65 -1.26 7.22
C ARG A 50 -8.48 -0.43 8.18
N ILE A 51 -9.22 0.53 7.67
CA ILE A 51 -10.23 1.30 8.42
C ILE A 51 -11.55 0.52 8.33
N ASP A 52 -12.02 0.00 9.48
CA ASP A 52 -13.25 -0.81 9.55
C ASP A 52 -14.52 0.02 9.63
N ALA A 53 -14.45 1.19 10.23
CA ALA A 53 -15.55 2.14 10.39
C ALA A 53 -15.13 3.50 9.84
N PRO A 54 -15.21 3.70 8.50
CA PRO A 54 -14.90 5.00 7.92
C PRO A 54 -15.95 6.04 8.32
N GLU A 55 -15.49 7.27 8.55
CA GLU A 55 -16.32 8.41 8.92
C GLU A 55 -16.06 9.57 7.96
N ILE A 56 -17.07 10.44 7.81
CA ILE A 56 -16.97 11.74 7.15
C ILE A 56 -17.63 12.74 8.07
N ASP A 57 -16.89 13.76 8.50
CA ASP A 57 -17.34 14.79 9.45
C ASP A 57 -17.92 14.18 10.76
N GLY A 58 -17.35 13.06 11.22
CA GLY A 58 -17.78 12.32 12.42
C GLY A 58 -19.03 11.45 12.21
N ALA A 59 -19.54 11.33 11.00
CA ALA A 59 -20.65 10.44 10.67
C ALA A 59 -20.14 9.19 9.95
N ALA A 60 -20.55 8.01 10.44
CA ALA A 60 -20.20 6.74 9.83
C ALA A 60 -20.73 6.65 8.40
N VAL A 61 -19.91 6.13 7.49
CA VAL A 61 -20.28 5.94 6.08
C VAL A 61 -20.02 4.51 5.64
N GLU A 62 -20.86 4.02 4.72
CA GLU A 62 -20.64 2.75 4.06
C GLU A 62 -19.92 2.94 2.74
N LEU A 63 -18.88 2.15 2.52
CA LEU A 63 -18.05 2.11 1.32
C LEU A 63 -18.02 0.67 0.78
N PRO A 64 -19.07 0.22 0.07
CA PRO A 64 -19.22 -1.19 -0.32
C PRO A 64 -18.13 -1.70 -1.26
N MET A 65 -17.42 -0.81 -1.95
CA MET A 65 -16.29 -1.18 -2.80
C MET A 65 -15.02 -1.53 -2.00
N VAL A 66 -14.94 -1.13 -0.72
CA VAL A 66 -13.73 -1.38 0.10
C VAL A 66 -13.75 -2.80 0.61
N SER A 67 -12.67 -3.53 0.33
CA SER A 67 -12.52 -4.93 0.73
C SER A 67 -12.37 -5.09 2.23
N THR A 68 -13.11 -6.04 2.80
CA THR A 68 -12.95 -6.51 4.19
C THR A 68 -12.20 -7.84 4.28
N ALA A 69 -11.79 -8.41 3.13
CA ALA A 69 -11.10 -9.71 3.07
C ALA A 69 -9.61 -9.63 3.48
N HIS A 70 -9.05 -8.42 3.52
CA HIS A 70 -7.65 -8.18 3.89
C HIS A 70 -7.58 -7.22 5.08
N ASP A 71 -6.50 -7.27 5.85
CA ASP A 71 -6.37 -6.54 7.10
C ASP A 71 -5.51 -5.28 6.98
N GLY A 72 -4.68 -5.19 5.94
CA GLY A 72 -3.88 -4.00 5.70
C GLY A 72 -2.95 -4.09 4.50
N VAL A 73 -2.25 -2.97 4.25
CA VAL A 73 -1.25 -2.84 3.20
C VAL A 73 0.05 -2.32 3.81
N ALA A 74 1.17 -2.97 3.52
CA ALA A 74 2.48 -2.42 3.86
C ALA A 74 3.18 -1.89 2.62
N LEU A 75 3.89 -0.79 2.79
CA LEU A 75 4.83 -0.23 1.83
C LEU A 75 6.20 -0.17 2.47
N ILE A 76 7.20 -0.72 1.79
CA ILE A 76 8.61 -0.61 2.15
C ILE A 76 9.32 0.00 0.95
N ASN A 77 9.75 1.25 1.07
CA ASN A 77 10.46 1.95 0.02
C ASN A 77 11.96 1.75 0.20
N ASN A 78 12.59 1.22 -0.82
CA ASN A 78 14.03 0.94 -0.88
C ASN A 78 14.79 1.99 -1.74
N GLY A 79 14.11 3.02 -2.23
CA GLY A 79 14.69 4.03 -3.12
C GLY A 79 15.27 3.40 -4.38
N ALA A 80 16.52 3.76 -4.68
CA ALA A 80 17.25 3.22 -5.82
C ALA A 80 17.83 1.82 -5.60
N ASN A 81 17.76 1.28 -4.36
CA ASN A 81 18.25 -0.06 -4.07
C ASN A 81 17.33 -1.11 -4.69
N GLU A 82 17.89 -2.28 -5.00
CA GLU A 82 17.07 -3.39 -5.48
C GLU A 82 15.97 -3.75 -4.46
N PRO A 83 14.77 -4.17 -4.94
CA PRO A 83 13.70 -4.61 -4.05
C PRO A 83 14.20 -5.71 -3.11
N SER A 84 13.75 -5.68 -1.87
CA SER A 84 14.33 -6.45 -0.75
C SER A 84 14.05 -7.95 -0.75
N LEU A 85 13.83 -8.57 -1.90
CA LEU A 85 13.82 -10.03 -2.05
C LEU A 85 15.23 -10.63 -2.25
N SER A 86 16.29 -9.85 -2.06
CA SER A 86 17.64 -10.40 -1.99
C SER A 86 17.72 -11.49 -0.92
N PRO A 87 18.40 -12.62 -1.19
CA PRO A 87 18.51 -13.70 -0.23
C PRO A 87 19.03 -13.18 1.11
N LEU A 88 18.27 -13.43 2.16
CA LEU A 88 18.71 -13.20 3.53
C LEU A 88 19.55 -14.39 4.00
N PRO A 89 20.49 -14.20 4.94
CA PRO A 89 21.12 -15.31 5.65
C PRO A 89 20.05 -16.28 6.18
N GLU A 90 20.33 -17.58 6.15
CA GLU A 90 19.34 -18.62 6.47
C GLU A 90 18.77 -18.51 7.89
N ASP A 91 19.60 -18.15 8.86
CA ASP A 91 19.20 -17.91 10.25
C ASP A 91 18.24 -16.72 10.38
N VAL A 92 18.52 -15.64 9.65
CA VAL A 92 17.65 -14.45 9.59
C VAL A 92 16.32 -14.81 8.90
N ARG A 93 16.37 -15.53 7.77
CA ARG A 93 15.17 -15.96 7.06
C ARG A 93 14.28 -16.85 7.94
N SER A 94 14.85 -17.85 8.60
CA SER A 94 14.12 -18.74 9.49
C SER A 94 13.46 -18.01 10.66
N ALA A 95 14.16 -17.02 11.24
CA ALA A 95 13.61 -16.21 12.32
C ALA A 95 12.43 -15.34 11.83
N LEU A 96 12.56 -14.73 10.64
CA LEU A 96 11.48 -13.95 10.02
C LEU A 96 10.29 -14.81 9.65
N ASP A 97 10.48 -15.99 9.03
CA ASP A 97 9.41 -16.92 8.67
C ASP A 97 8.59 -17.33 9.89
N THR A 98 9.27 -17.60 11.01
CA THR A 98 8.60 -17.94 12.28
C THR A 98 7.75 -16.79 12.80
N ASP A 99 8.26 -15.57 12.74
CA ASP A 99 7.52 -14.39 13.19
C ASP A 99 6.42 -14.00 12.20
N GLU A 100 6.64 -14.15 10.88
CA GLU A 100 5.63 -13.93 9.84
C GLU A 100 4.40 -14.81 10.09
N LEU A 101 4.55 -16.12 10.33
CA LEU A 101 3.45 -17.04 10.60
C LEU A 101 2.71 -16.76 11.93
N ARG A 102 3.37 -16.10 12.88
CA ARG A 102 2.70 -15.58 14.07
C ARG A 102 1.75 -14.42 13.75
N VAL A 103 2.09 -13.63 12.76
CA VAL A 103 1.39 -12.38 12.42
C VAL A 103 0.44 -12.57 11.25
N PHE A 104 0.85 -13.24 10.19
CA PHE A 104 0.11 -13.40 8.94
C PHE A 104 -0.44 -14.82 8.78
N ASP A 105 -1.42 -14.97 7.91
CA ASP A 105 -1.98 -16.28 7.54
C ASP A 105 -1.01 -17.13 6.69
N GLN A 106 0.05 -16.51 6.16
CA GLN A 106 1.09 -17.16 5.36
C GLN A 106 2.39 -16.33 5.34
N LEU A 107 3.44 -16.87 4.74
CA LEU A 107 4.73 -16.18 4.59
C LEU A 107 4.60 -14.97 3.66
N VAL A 108 5.30 -13.88 3.99
CA VAL A 108 5.29 -12.62 3.24
C VAL A 108 5.65 -12.82 1.76
N THR A 109 6.54 -13.76 1.45
CA THR A 109 6.91 -14.09 0.06
C THR A 109 5.73 -14.52 -0.81
N ASN A 110 4.61 -14.97 -0.23
CA ASN A 110 3.43 -15.42 -0.96
C ASN A 110 2.45 -14.30 -1.32
N PHE A 111 2.57 -13.12 -0.69
CA PHE A 111 1.65 -11.99 -0.90
C PHE A 111 2.37 -10.62 -1.00
N ALA A 112 3.68 -10.63 -1.14
CA ALA A 112 4.49 -9.43 -1.33
C ALA A 112 4.80 -9.21 -2.82
N PHE A 113 4.75 -7.96 -3.23
CA PHE A 113 4.98 -7.49 -4.59
C PHE A 113 6.22 -6.60 -4.61
N PRO A 114 7.37 -7.09 -5.09
CA PRO A 114 8.47 -6.21 -5.47
C PRO A 114 8.04 -5.35 -6.66
N CYS A 115 8.04 -4.05 -6.50
CA CYS A 115 7.51 -3.11 -7.48
C CYS A 115 8.54 -2.06 -7.89
N VAL A 116 8.39 -1.56 -9.12
CA VAL A 116 8.94 -0.28 -9.56
C VAL A 116 7.81 0.75 -9.56
N GLU A 117 8.06 1.91 -8.93
CA GLU A 117 7.09 3.00 -8.84
C GLU A 117 7.16 3.94 -10.04
N THR A 118 6.00 4.33 -10.56
CA THR A 118 5.81 5.52 -11.40
C THR A 118 5.03 6.56 -10.58
N LEU A 119 5.67 7.68 -10.28
CA LEU A 119 5.11 8.75 -9.48
C LEU A 119 4.31 9.73 -10.35
N ILE A 120 3.03 9.96 -10.03
CA ILE A 120 2.12 10.83 -10.74
C ILE A 120 1.96 12.18 -10.03
N LEU A 121 1.74 12.14 -8.72
CA LEU A 121 1.78 13.28 -7.81
C LEU A 121 2.84 13.03 -6.75
N ASP A 122 3.86 13.87 -6.74
CA ASP A 122 4.92 13.82 -5.72
C ASP A 122 4.48 14.52 -4.45
N GLY A 123 4.64 13.83 -3.34
CA GLY A 123 4.31 14.33 -2.02
C GLY A 123 4.55 13.27 -0.96
N LEU A 124 4.44 13.69 0.30
CA LEU A 124 4.62 12.79 1.43
C LEU A 124 3.38 11.92 1.63
N PRO A 125 3.55 10.67 2.11
CA PRO A 125 2.44 9.87 2.58
C PRO A 125 1.61 10.62 3.62
N GLY A 126 0.29 10.67 3.43
CA GLY A 126 -0.65 11.30 4.36
C GLY A 126 -1.04 10.38 5.53
N LYS A 127 -2.16 10.69 6.20
CA LYS A 127 -2.68 9.93 7.34
C LYS A 127 -3.64 8.81 6.94
N ALA A 128 -4.04 8.76 5.68
CA ALA A 128 -4.83 7.67 5.12
C ALA A 128 -4.39 7.36 3.70
N ALA A 129 -4.65 6.14 3.25
CA ALA A 129 -4.37 5.73 1.88
C ALA A 129 -5.50 4.86 1.32
N VAL A 130 -5.76 5.05 0.03
CA VAL A 130 -6.54 4.13 -0.81
C VAL A 130 -5.56 3.37 -1.71
N TYR A 131 -5.67 2.05 -1.69
CA TYR A 131 -4.93 1.18 -2.61
C TYR A 131 -5.92 0.44 -3.48
N ILE A 132 -5.59 0.31 -4.78
CA ILE A 132 -6.35 -0.50 -5.71
C ILE A 132 -5.39 -1.53 -6.32
N PHE A 133 -5.55 -2.78 -5.95
CA PHE A 133 -4.84 -3.90 -6.53
C PHE A 133 -5.60 -4.36 -7.78
N LEU A 134 -5.00 -4.16 -8.94
CA LEU A 134 -5.59 -4.50 -10.23
C LEU A 134 -5.17 -5.91 -10.66
N PRO A 135 -6.08 -6.74 -11.16
CA PRO A 135 -5.75 -8.10 -11.62
C PRO A 135 -4.70 -8.08 -12.72
N SER A 136 -3.96 -9.18 -12.87
CA SER A 136 -2.88 -9.32 -13.84
C SER A 136 -3.31 -9.01 -15.26
N GLY A 137 -2.46 -8.27 -15.99
CA GLY A 137 -2.66 -7.85 -17.38
C GLY A 137 -1.52 -6.95 -17.85
N ASP A 138 -1.55 -6.55 -19.13
CA ASP A 138 -0.62 -5.56 -19.67
C ASP A 138 -1.08 -4.14 -19.33
N LEU A 139 -0.90 -3.76 -18.05
CA LEU A 139 -1.46 -2.54 -17.48
C LEU A 139 -0.50 -1.35 -17.53
N LYS A 140 0.83 -1.60 -17.54
CA LYS A 140 1.83 -0.55 -17.31
C LYS A 140 1.74 0.60 -18.32
N ALA A 141 1.70 0.29 -19.60
CA ALA A 141 1.68 1.33 -20.64
C ALA A 141 0.40 2.18 -20.55
N ARG A 142 -0.73 1.57 -20.21
CA ARG A 142 -2.02 2.27 -20.06
C ARG A 142 -2.02 3.15 -18.81
N LEU A 143 -1.58 2.61 -17.68
CA LEU A 143 -1.50 3.34 -16.40
C LEU A 143 -0.56 4.54 -16.49
N ASP A 144 0.67 4.34 -17.01
CA ASP A 144 1.69 5.39 -17.04
C ASP A 144 1.47 6.40 -18.20
N GLY A 145 0.57 6.09 -19.14
CA GLY A 145 0.16 6.93 -20.26
C GLY A 145 -1.16 7.67 -20.00
N ALA A 146 -2.19 7.31 -20.76
CA ALA A 146 -3.48 8.03 -20.76
C ALA A 146 -4.16 8.11 -19.41
N HIS A 147 -4.04 7.05 -18.57
CA HIS A 147 -4.58 7.08 -17.21
C HIS A 147 -3.86 8.12 -16.33
N ALA A 148 -2.53 8.18 -16.41
CA ALA A 148 -1.77 9.19 -15.66
C ALA A 148 -2.14 10.62 -16.06
N ASP A 149 -2.43 10.86 -17.34
CA ASP A 149 -2.86 12.18 -17.84
C ASP A 149 -4.26 12.53 -17.33
N LEU A 150 -5.19 11.57 -17.32
CA LEU A 150 -6.52 11.73 -16.71
C LEU A 150 -6.39 12.07 -15.21
N VAL A 151 -5.57 11.31 -14.47
CA VAL A 151 -5.35 11.56 -13.05
C VAL A 151 -4.85 12.97 -12.83
N ARG A 152 -3.83 13.43 -13.57
CA ARG A 152 -3.30 14.80 -13.44
C ARG A 152 -4.38 15.88 -13.69
N ALA A 153 -5.29 15.64 -14.63
CA ALA A 153 -6.40 16.53 -14.92
C ALA A 153 -7.43 16.55 -13.76
N THR A 154 -7.60 15.44 -13.04
CA THR A 154 -8.56 15.27 -11.94
C THR A 154 -8.00 15.72 -10.58
N LEU A 155 -6.67 15.80 -10.42
CA LEU A 155 -6.01 16.15 -9.15
C LEU A 155 -6.61 17.39 -8.44
N PRO A 156 -6.96 18.49 -9.13
CA PRO A 156 -7.50 19.68 -8.47
C PRO A 156 -8.82 19.43 -7.72
N GLU A 157 -9.57 18.40 -8.11
CA GLU A 157 -10.86 18.04 -7.51
C GLU A 157 -10.74 17.07 -6.34
N LEU A 158 -9.56 16.43 -6.19
CA LEU A 158 -9.29 15.45 -5.14
C LEU A 158 -8.77 16.14 -3.88
N SER A 159 -9.69 16.68 -3.08
CA SER A 159 -9.37 17.37 -1.83
C SER A 159 -8.55 16.47 -0.90
N GLY A 160 -7.49 17.01 -0.32
CA GLY A 160 -6.64 16.32 0.63
C GLY A 160 -5.72 15.24 0.03
N LEU A 161 -5.72 15.01 -1.30
CA LEU A 161 -4.77 14.10 -1.92
C LEU A 161 -3.35 14.67 -1.82
N THR A 162 -2.43 13.89 -1.23
CA THR A 162 -1.04 14.32 -1.00
C THR A 162 -0.05 13.61 -1.91
N ARG A 163 -0.36 12.38 -2.36
CA ARG A 163 0.52 11.59 -3.23
C ARG A 163 -0.31 10.64 -4.09
N TYR A 164 0.14 10.41 -5.32
CA TYR A 164 -0.41 9.40 -6.22
C TYR A 164 0.70 8.68 -6.97
N ALA A 165 0.67 7.35 -6.95
CA ALA A 165 1.66 6.53 -7.63
C ALA A 165 1.05 5.26 -8.23
N HIS A 166 1.68 4.77 -9.30
CA HIS A 166 1.47 3.42 -9.81
C HIS A 166 2.66 2.54 -9.40
N ASN A 167 2.37 1.41 -8.79
CA ASN A 167 3.38 0.42 -8.43
C ASN A 167 3.24 -0.77 -9.39
N HIS A 168 4.29 -1.06 -10.14
CA HIS A 168 4.34 -2.12 -11.14
C HIS A 168 5.13 -3.31 -10.59
N PRO A 169 4.48 -4.44 -10.25
CA PRO A 169 5.17 -5.63 -9.79
C PRO A 169 6.18 -6.12 -10.84
N ILE A 170 7.42 -6.37 -10.43
CA ILE A 170 8.43 -7.05 -11.23
C ILE A 170 8.40 -8.57 -11.02
N GLN A 171 7.72 -8.99 -9.96
CA GLN A 171 7.38 -10.37 -9.67
C GLN A 171 5.96 -10.39 -9.11
N ILE A 172 5.11 -11.23 -9.70
CA ILE A 172 3.71 -11.40 -9.28
C ILE A 172 3.61 -12.70 -8.49
N PRO A 173 3.07 -12.68 -7.25
CA PRO A 173 2.78 -13.88 -6.50
C PRO A 173 1.75 -14.77 -7.21
N ALA A 174 1.66 -16.03 -6.77
CA ALA A 174 0.61 -16.93 -7.25
C ALA A 174 -0.78 -16.48 -6.75
N ALA A 175 -1.83 -16.92 -7.46
CA ALA A 175 -3.21 -16.72 -7.01
C ALA A 175 -3.39 -17.16 -5.54
N PRO A 176 -4.16 -16.43 -4.75
CA PRO A 176 -5.08 -15.34 -5.11
C PRO A 176 -4.45 -13.94 -5.13
N PHE A 177 -3.13 -13.81 -5.18
CA PHE A 177 -2.40 -12.54 -5.17
C PHE A 177 -1.81 -12.20 -6.55
N ASP A 178 -2.46 -12.60 -7.63
CA ASP A 178 -2.03 -12.39 -9.01
C ASP A 178 -2.41 -10.99 -9.55
N PHE A 179 -1.98 -9.94 -8.84
CA PHE A 179 -2.21 -8.55 -9.24
C PHE A 179 -1.07 -8.02 -10.11
N GLY A 180 -1.42 -7.36 -11.22
CA GLY A 180 -0.46 -6.83 -12.22
C GLY A 180 -0.08 -5.38 -12.00
N ALA A 181 -0.82 -4.61 -11.20
CA ALA A 181 -0.50 -3.25 -10.80
C ALA A 181 -1.18 -2.88 -9.48
N ILE A 182 -0.61 -1.88 -8.79
CA ILE A 182 -1.19 -1.36 -7.55
C ILE A 182 -1.21 0.16 -7.65
N VAL A 183 -2.41 0.74 -7.68
CA VAL A 183 -2.61 2.18 -7.58
C VAL A 183 -2.54 2.57 -6.10
N GLU A 184 -1.76 3.59 -5.79
CA GLU A 184 -1.50 4.09 -4.44
C GLU A 184 -1.89 5.55 -4.36
N MET A 185 -2.81 5.89 -3.48
CA MET A 185 -3.31 7.25 -3.24
C MET A 185 -3.22 7.58 -1.76
N TRP A 186 -2.53 8.67 -1.40
CA TRP A 186 -2.43 9.14 -0.02
C TRP A 186 -3.24 10.42 0.18
N PHE A 187 -3.93 10.49 1.30
CA PHE A 187 -4.76 11.63 1.69
C PHE A 187 -4.31 12.21 3.03
N ALA A 188 -4.50 13.51 3.20
CA ALA A 188 -4.13 14.23 4.41
C ALA A 188 -4.85 13.65 5.64
N THR A 189 -6.12 13.24 5.49
CA THR A 189 -6.93 12.68 6.57
C THR A 189 -7.71 11.44 6.12
N PRO A 190 -8.17 10.58 7.06
CA PRO A 190 -9.09 9.49 6.75
C PRO A 190 -10.41 9.98 6.16
N ASP A 191 -10.92 11.13 6.62
CA ASP A 191 -12.14 11.76 6.10
C ASP A 191 -12.01 12.12 4.62
N ASP A 192 -10.87 12.71 4.20
CA ASP A 192 -10.62 13.04 2.80
C ASP A 192 -10.64 11.79 1.93
N ALA A 193 -9.99 10.72 2.38
CA ALA A 193 -9.95 9.44 1.67
C ALA A 193 -11.34 8.79 1.57
N ALA A 194 -12.10 8.80 2.67
CA ALA A 194 -13.47 8.28 2.70
C ALA A 194 -14.41 9.10 1.81
N ARG A 195 -14.27 10.43 1.85
CA ARG A 195 -15.04 11.36 1.01
C ARG A 195 -14.77 11.12 -0.47
N ALA A 196 -13.53 11.02 -0.88
CA ALA A 196 -13.14 10.78 -2.27
C ALA A 196 -13.75 9.48 -2.84
N LEU A 197 -13.90 8.45 -2.00
CA LEU A 197 -14.58 7.20 -2.37
C LEU A 197 -16.11 7.32 -2.36
N LYS A 198 -16.70 8.17 -1.50
CA LYS A 198 -18.15 8.24 -1.26
C LYS A 198 -18.85 9.19 -2.20
N ASP A 199 -18.31 10.38 -2.43
CA ASP A 199 -18.97 11.46 -3.18
C ASP A 199 -18.74 11.41 -4.69
N GLY A 200 -17.97 10.41 -5.15
CA GLY A 200 -17.71 10.16 -6.56
C GLY A 200 -16.61 11.02 -7.19
N THR A 201 -15.84 11.78 -6.40
CA THR A 201 -14.70 12.54 -6.96
C THR A 201 -13.60 11.64 -7.52
N LEU A 202 -13.46 10.40 -7.02
CA LEU A 202 -12.61 9.37 -7.61
C LEU A 202 -13.27 8.63 -8.79
N GLN A 203 -14.56 8.83 -9.06
CA GLN A 203 -15.26 8.03 -10.06
C GLN A 203 -14.64 8.11 -11.47
N PRO A 204 -14.19 9.28 -11.98
CA PRO A 204 -13.53 9.33 -13.29
C PRO A 204 -12.27 8.46 -13.36
N VAL A 205 -11.51 8.38 -12.25
CA VAL A 205 -10.32 7.54 -12.14
C VAL A 205 -10.70 6.07 -12.14
N LEU A 206 -11.74 5.69 -11.38
CA LEU A 206 -12.23 4.31 -11.29
C LEU A 206 -12.84 3.83 -12.61
N ASP A 207 -13.60 4.69 -13.30
CA ASP A 207 -14.21 4.39 -14.58
C ASP A 207 -13.14 4.16 -15.66
N ASP A 208 -12.10 4.97 -15.71
CA ASP A 208 -10.99 4.75 -16.63
C ASP A 208 -10.23 3.44 -16.33
N LEU A 209 -9.97 3.13 -15.06
CA LEU A 209 -9.42 1.82 -14.67
C LEU A 209 -10.28 0.67 -15.19
N GLY A 210 -11.61 0.79 -15.08
CA GLY A 210 -12.58 -0.20 -15.56
C GLY A 210 -12.59 -0.39 -17.08
N THR A 211 -12.00 0.54 -17.86
CA THR A 211 -11.88 0.36 -19.32
C THR A 211 -10.81 -0.64 -19.73
N PHE A 212 -9.88 -0.98 -18.85
CA PHE A 212 -8.75 -1.86 -19.18
C PHE A 212 -8.38 -2.86 -18.08
N ALA A 213 -9.03 -2.80 -16.91
CA ALA A 213 -8.88 -3.78 -15.83
C ALA A 213 -10.24 -4.30 -15.37
N ASP A 214 -10.28 -5.56 -14.95
CA ASP A 214 -11.47 -6.19 -14.38
C ASP A 214 -11.66 -5.73 -12.93
N MET A 215 -12.47 -4.68 -12.74
CA MET A 215 -12.71 -4.07 -11.44
C MET A 215 -13.48 -4.96 -10.46
N GLU A 216 -14.19 -6.01 -10.95
CA GLU A 216 -14.85 -6.99 -10.08
C GLU A 216 -13.84 -7.89 -9.34
N LYS A 217 -12.66 -8.07 -9.94
CA LYS A 217 -11.53 -8.81 -9.34
C LYS A 217 -10.53 -7.90 -8.63
N ALA A 218 -10.67 -6.59 -8.76
CA ALA A 218 -9.80 -5.64 -8.07
C ALA A 218 -10.06 -5.66 -6.56
N VAL A 219 -9.01 -5.38 -5.79
CA VAL A 219 -9.12 -5.22 -4.33
C VAL A 219 -8.88 -3.76 -3.98
N VAL A 220 -9.91 -3.09 -3.48
CA VAL A 220 -9.83 -1.71 -2.98
C VAL A 220 -9.64 -1.74 -1.47
N MET A 221 -8.61 -1.08 -0.97
CA MET A 221 -8.32 -0.96 0.46
C MET A 221 -8.37 0.50 0.89
N LEU A 222 -9.08 0.80 1.97
CA LEU A 222 -9.00 2.07 2.69
C LEU A 222 -8.27 1.83 4.01
N THR A 223 -7.17 2.55 4.23
CA THR A 223 -6.23 2.25 5.33
C THR A 223 -5.71 3.50 6.01
N SER A 224 -5.20 3.31 7.23
CA SER A 224 -4.43 4.34 7.95
C SER A 224 -3.14 3.74 8.51
N PRO A 225 -2.03 4.52 8.58
CA PRO A 225 -0.77 4.05 9.13
C PRO A 225 -0.89 3.66 10.61
N CYS A 226 -0.52 2.43 10.94
CA CYS A 226 -0.34 1.96 12.32
C CYS A 226 1.14 1.92 12.74
N HIS A 227 2.04 1.95 11.76
CA HIS A 227 3.48 2.06 11.98
C HIS A 227 4.14 2.81 10.83
N ALA A 228 5.07 3.70 11.15
CA ALA A 228 5.83 4.52 10.21
C ALA A 228 7.32 4.51 10.56
N TYR A 229 8.19 4.40 9.55
CA TYR A 229 9.63 4.59 9.67
C TYR A 229 10.19 5.30 8.41
N PRO A 230 11.04 6.32 8.54
CA PRO A 230 11.17 7.11 9.78
C PRO A 230 9.82 7.71 10.18
N LYS A 231 9.75 8.32 11.37
CA LYS A 231 8.55 9.07 11.75
C LYS A 231 8.32 10.22 10.78
N ASP A 232 7.06 10.67 10.66
CA ASP A 232 6.66 11.66 9.65
C ASP A 232 7.42 12.99 9.78
N GLU A 233 7.74 13.41 11.01
CA GLU A 233 8.53 14.64 11.24
C GLU A 233 9.92 14.56 10.59
N VAL A 234 10.61 13.42 10.74
CA VAL A 234 11.95 13.18 10.15
C VAL A 234 11.88 13.12 8.63
N LEU A 235 10.79 12.54 8.08
CA LEU A 235 10.61 12.47 6.64
C LEU A 235 10.35 13.87 6.04
N ALA A 236 9.56 14.70 6.72
CA ALA A 236 9.30 16.07 6.31
C ALA A 236 10.59 16.93 6.32
N GLU A 237 11.43 16.80 7.36
CA GLU A 237 12.72 17.48 7.43
C GLU A 237 13.64 17.10 6.26
N ARG A 238 13.69 15.81 5.87
CA ARG A 238 14.50 15.36 4.73
C ARG A 238 14.01 15.88 3.38
N ALA A 239 12.70 16.12 3.23
CA ALA A 239 12.12 16.63 2.01
C ALA A 239 12.35 18.13 1.79
N THR A 240 12.73 18.86 2.85
CA THR A 240 12.98 20.31 2.83
C THR A 240 14.47 20.68 2.84
N ALA A 241 15.37 19.70 2.96
CA ALA A 241 16.83 19.84 2.96
C ALA A 241 17.43 19.64 1.57
#